data_4a9c441cee5061b932aba1611877f5ee
#
_entry.id   4a9c441cee5061b932aba1611877f5ee
#
_cell.length_a   1.000
_cell.length_b   1.000
_cell.length_c   1.000
_cell.angle_alpha   90.00
_cell.angle_beta   90.00
_cell.angle_gamma   90.00
#
_symmetry.space_group_name_H-M   'P 1'
#
loop_
_entity.id
_entity.type
_entity.pdbx_description
1 polymer ?
#
loop_
_entity_poly.entity_id
_entity_poly.type
_entity_poly.pdbx_seq_one_letter_code
_entity_poly.pdbx_strand_id
1 'polypeptide(L)'
;EIGSGLVGSEMCIRDSDTPEAVVLSGFDPVRREVARIALEKLILDGRIHPARIEEMVEKAQKEVETLIKEEGEAATLEVGVHGIHPELVRLLGKLRFRTSYGQNVLKHSIEVAQLTGLLAGELGLDVKMAKRAGLLHDIGKAVDHEMEGSHIQLGVDLCRRYKESALVINAVEAHHGDVEPESLIACLVQAADTISAARPGARRETLETYTNRLKQLEDITNSFKGVEKSFAIQAGREVRVMVVPEVVSDSDMVIMARDISKQIEDQMEYPGQIKVSIVRESRAVD
;
A
#
# COMPACT_ATOMS: atom_id res chain seq x y z
N GLU A 1 -13.37 30.41 0.45
CA GLU A 1 -12.04 30.11 1.01
C GLU A 1 -12.11 30.02 2.53
N ILE A 2 -12.31 28.80 3.03
CA ILE A 2 -12.10 28.46 4.47
C ILE A 2 -10.68 27.85 4.53
N GLY A 3 -9.69 28.64 4.14
CA GLY A 3 -8.48 27.93 3.74
C GLY A 3 -7.31 28.01 4.66
N SER A 4 -6.98 29.09 5.24
CA SER A 4 -5.62 29.28 5.81
C SER A 4 -5.50 29.17 7.32
N GLY A 5 -6.61 29.06 8.05
CA GLY A 5 -6.58 29.03 9.51
C GLY A 5 -6.62 27.65 10.15
N LEU A 6 -7.07 26.63 9.42
CA LEU A 6 -7.45 25.35 10.04
C LEU A 6 -6.29 24.40 10.28
N VAL A 7 -5.26 24.32 9.46
CA VAL A 7 -4.19 23.33 9.66
C VAL A 7 -2.88 23.69 8.93
N GLY A 8 -2.48 24.95 8.85
CA GLY A 8 -1.23 25.35 8.21
C GLY A 8 -1.28 25.30 6.66
N SER A 9 -0.29 25.91 6.02
CA SER A 9 -0.24 26.24 4.57
C SER A 9 -0.26 25.06 3.58
N GLU A 10 -0.36 23.82 4.04
CA GLU A 10 -0.17 22.61 3.22
C GLU A 10 -1.44 21.78 3.01
N MET A 11 -2.59 22.21 3.55
CA MET A 11 -3.86 21.50 3.34
C MET A 11 -4.70 22.19 2.30
N CYS A 12 -5.09 21.46 1.27
CA CYS A 12 -6.00 21.91 0.23
C CYS A 12 -7.38 21.31 0.46
N ILE A 13 -8.41 22.17 0.59
CA ILE A 13 -9.83 21.80 0.55
C ILE A 13 -10.33 22.19 -0.82
N ARG A 14 -10.76 21.24 -1.63
CA ARG A 14 -11.39 21.49 -2.94
C ARG A 14 -12.84 21.11 -2.90
N ASP A 15 -13.66 22.00 -3.44
CA ASP A 15 -14.99 21.63 -3.90
C ASP A 15 -14.86 20.62 -5.03
N SER A 16 -15.52 19.48 -4.94
CA SER A 16 -15.43 18.44 -5.96
C SER A 16 -16.55 18.62 -6.98
N ASP A 17 -16.31 18.21 -8.23
CA ASP A 17 -17.32 18.15 -9.28
C ASP A 17 -18.48 17.17 -8.94
N THR A 18 -18.32 16.39 -7.87
CA THR A 18 -19.34 15.51 -7.34
C THR A 18 -20.19 16.29 -6.35
N PRO A 19 -21.53 16.42 -6.56
CA PRO A 19 -22.43 17.08 -5.63
C PRO A 19 -22.27 16.52 -4.21
N GLU A 20 -22.24 17.42 -3.21
CA GLU A 20 -22.17 17.09 -1.77
C GLU A 20 -20.86 16.43 -1.30
N ALA A 21 -19.79 16.45 -2.10
CA ALA A 21 -18.49 15.90 -1.71
C ALA A 21 -17.43 17.00 -1.53
N VAL A 22 -16.70 16.93 -0.41
CA VAL A 22 -15.54 17.78 -0.12
C VAL A 22 -14.28 16.93 -0.08
N VAL A 23 -13.26 17.31 -0.87
CA VAL A 23 -11.98 16.61 -0.91
C VAL A 23 -10.96 17.30 -0.02
N LEU A 24 -10.40 16.55 0.94
CA LEU A 24 -9.30 16.98 1.78
C LEU A 24 -8.00 16.36 1.30
N SER A 25 -6.99 17.19 1.00
CA SER A 25 -5.66 16.71 0.65
C SER A 25 -4.59 17.38 1.51
N GLY A 26 -3.49 16.67 1.74
CA GLY A 26 -2.36 17.14 2.53
C GLY A 26 -1.33 16.02 2.67
N PHE A 27 -0.06 16.36 2.90
CA PHE A 27 1.03 15.39 3.04
C PHE A 27 0.93 14.57 4.33
N ASP A 28 0.58 15.20 5.43
CA ASP A 28 0.46 14.55 6.73
C ASP A 28 -0.89 13.82 6.88
N PRO A 29 -0.89 12.49 6.95
CA PRO A 29 -2.12 11.71 7.05
C PRO A 29 -2.86 11.90 8.38
N VAL A 30 -2.16 12.19 9.47
CA VAL A 30 -2.76 12.45 10.79
C VAL A 30 -3.48 13.79 10.76
N ARG A 31 -2.87 14.83 10.20
CA ARG A 31 -3.51 16.16 10.05
C ARG A 31 -4.73 16.09 9.15
N ARG A 32 -4.70 15.29 8.06
CA ARG A 32 -5.90 15.05 7.23
C ARG A 32 -7.04 14.46 8.03
N GLU A 33 -6.75 13.49 8.90
CA GLU A 33 -7.77 12.86 9.74
C GLU A 33 -8.34 13.84 10.77
N VAL A 34 -7.50 14.65 11.40
CA VAL A 34 -7.94 15.74 12.29
C VAL A 34 -8.89 16.69 11.56
N ALA A 35 -8.54 17.11 10.34
CA ALA A 35 -9.38 18.01 9.56
C ALA A 35 -10.71 17.34 9.13
N ARG A 36 -10.69 16.05 8.77
CA ARG A 36 -11.89 15.29 8.44
C ARG A 36 -12.87 15.26 9.62
N ILE A 37 -12.37 14.89 10.82
CA ILE A 37 -13.21 14.83 12.03
C ILE A 37 -13.72 16.20 12.44
N ALA A 38 -12.86 17.23 12.38
CA ALA A 38 -13.26 18.60 12.70
C ALA A 38 -14.36 19.10 11.74
N LEU A 39 -14.23 18.84 10.44
CA LEU A 39 -15.19 19.22 9.43
C LEU A 39 -16.53 18.50 9.62
N GLU A 40 -16.51 17.19 9.85
CA GLU A 40 -17.73 16.42 10.15
C GLU A 40 -18.47 16.97 11.37
N LYS A 41 -17.75 17.30 12.44
CA LYS A 41 -18.33 17.90 13.65
C LYS A 41 -18.92 19.30 13.38
N LEU A 42 -18.27 20.11 12.54
CA LEU A 42 -18.77 21.43 12.15
C LEU A 42 -20.02 21.33 11.29
N ILE A 43 -20.08 20.38 10.37
CA ILE A 43 -21.27 20.14 9.53
C ILE A 43 -22.45 19.72 10.39
N LEU A 44 -22.25 18.82 11.35
CA LEU A 44 -23.31 18.37 12.27
C LEU A 44 -23.77 19.47 13.22
N ASP A 45 -22.85 20.34 13.67
CA ASP A 45 -23.15 21.45 14.58
C ASP A 45 -23.84 22.64 13.87
N GLY A 46 -23.57 22.82 12.57
CA GLY A 46 -24.14 23.89 11.75
C GLY A 46 -23.59 25.29 12.05
N ARG A 47 -22.79 25.48 13.08
CA ARG A 47 -22.19 26.76 13.49
C ARG A 47 -20.78 26.90 13.00
N ILE A 48 -20.59 27.55 11.85
CA ILE A 48 -19.29 27.70 11.20
C ILE A 48 -18.81 29.14 11.39
N HIS A 49 -18.02 29.38 12.46
CA HIS A 49 -17.33 30.63 12.72
C HIS A 49 -15.95 30.36 13.35
N PRO A 50 -14.99 31.28 13.27
CA PRO A 50 -13.59 31.04 13.62
C PRO A 50 -13.38 30.37 14.99
N ALA A 51 -13.96 30.90 16.05
CA ALA A 51 -13.81 30.34 17.39
C ALA A 51 -14.37 28.91 17.51
N ARG A 52 -15.44 28.59 16.78
CA ARG A 52 -16.01 27.24 16.76
C ARG A 52 -15.16 26.28 15.95
N ILE A 53 -14.55 26.74 14.87
CA ILE A 53 -13.59 25.98 14.07
C ILE A 53 -12.40 25.59 14.93
N GLU A 54 -11.78 26.55 15.64
CA GLU A 54 -10.66 26.29 16.53
C GLU A 54 -11.01 25.26 17.62
N GLU A 55 -12.16 25.40 18.26
CA GLU A 55 -12.66 24.45 19.25
C GLU A 55 -12.83 23.04 18.69
N MET A 56 -13.38 22.90 17.48
CA MET A 56 -13.59 21.59 16.86
C MET A 56 -12.27 20.96 16.43
N VAL A 57 -11.32 21.75 15.93
CA VAL A 57 -9.96 21.27 15.60
C VAL A 57 -9.24 20.75 16.85
N GLU A 58 -9.28 21.50 17.96
CA GLU A 58 -8.68 21.07 19.22
C GLU A 58 -9.30 19.76 19.73
N LYS A 59 -10.62 19.63 19.67
CA LYS A 59 -11.32 18.40 20.03
C LYS A 59 -10.92 17.23 19.12
N ALA A 60 -10.87 17.46 17.81
CA ALA A 60 -10.46 16.45 16.85
C ALA A 60 -9.00 16.00 17.06
N GLN A 61 -8.09 16.93 17.38
CA GLN A 61 -6.70 16.59 17.70
C GLN A 61 -6.60 15.66 18.89
N LYS A 62 -7.31 15.96 19.99
CA LYS A 62 -7.34 15.11 21.18
C LYS A 62 -7.92 13.72 20.89
N GLU A 63 -8.96 13.65 20.08
CA GLU A 63 -9.59 12.40 19.69
C GLU A 63 -8.66 11.54 18.83
N VAL A 64 -8.00 12.13 17.83
CA VAL A 64 -7.03 11.43 16.99
C VAL A 64 -5.82 10.96 17.79
N GLU A 65 -5.31 11.78 18.74
CA GLU A 65 -4.19 11.36 19.60
C GLU A 65 -4.57 10.19 20.51
N THR A 66 -5.81 10.17 21.02
CA THR A 66 -6.34 9.02 21.78
C THR A 66 -6.42 7.77 20.89
N LEU A 67 -6.94 7.91 19.68
CA LEU A 67 -7.04 6.81 18.72
C LEU A 67 -5.65 6.28 18.32
N ILE A 68 -4.66 7.14 18.12
CA ILE A 68 -3.27 6.73 17.84
C ILE A 68 -2.75 5.83 18.97
N LYS A 69 -2.97 6.24 20.22
CA LYS A 69 -2.51 5.46 21.36
C LYS A 69 -3.21 4.10 21.44
N GLU A 70 -4.53 4.09 21.31
CA GLU A 70 -5.34 2.86 21.36
C GLU A 70 -4.97 1.87 20.24
N GLU A 71 -4.76 2.35 19.02
CA GLU A 71 -4.37 1.50 17.88
C GLU A 71 -2.96 0.93 18.03
N GLY A 72 -2.02 1.72 18.57
CA GLY A 72 -0.68 1.22 18.86
C GLY A 72 -0.67 0.15 19.95
N GLU A 73 -1.42 0.37 21.04
CA GLU A 73 -1.59 -0.61 22.12
C GLU A 73 -2.30 -1.88 21.62
N ALA A 74 -3.36 -1.73 20.82
CA ALA A 74 -4.08 -2.84 20.23
C ALA A 74 -3.19 -3.70 19.32
N ALA A 75 -2.35 -3.08 18.50
CA ALA A 75 -1.42 -3.78 17.61
C ALA A 75 -0.40 -4.60 18.40
N THR A 76 0.18 -4.04 19.47
CA THR A 76 1.12 -4.78 20.32
C THR A 76 0.47 -5.97 21.04
N LEU A 77 -0.78 -5.80 21.48
CA LEU A 77 -1.56 -6.83 22.14
C LEU A 77 -1.94 -7.96 21.15
N GLU A 78 -2.40 -7.62 19.95
CA GLU A 78 -2.78 -8.57 18.89
C GLU A 78 -1.60 -9.47 18.49
N VAL A 79 -0.43 -8.89 18.34
CA VAL A 79 0.80 -9.62 17.99
C VAL A 79 1.36 -10.40 19.21
N GLY A 80 1.03 -9.98 20.43
CA GLY A 80 1.56 -10.55 21.68
C GLY A 80 2.99 -10.12 21.98
N VAL A 81 3.36 -8.88 21.60
CA VAL A 81 4.68 -8.30 21.86
C VAL A 81 4.56 -7.28 22.99
N HIS A 82 5.38 -7.44 24.02
CA HIS A 82 5.35 -6.59 25.23
C HIS A 82 6.66 -5.84 25.45
N GLY A 83 6.59 -4.74 26.21
CA GLY A 83 7.78 -3.98 26.60
C GLY A 83 8.39 -3.15 25.47
N ILE A 84 7.60 -2.80 24.45
CA ILE A 84 7.97 -1.77 23.46
C ILE A 84 7.88 -0.40 24.15
N HIS A 85 8.83 0.49 23.85
CA HIS A 85 8.82 1.84 24.41
C HIS A 85 7.51 2.58 24.03
N PRO A 86 6.86 3.33 24.94
CA PRO A 86 5.58 3.98 24.70
C PRO A 86 5.56 4.87 23.43
N GLU A 87 6.66 5.56 23.14
CA GLU A 87 6.76 6.37 21.92
C GLU A 87 6.78 5.52 20.66
N LEU A 88 7.41 4.33 20.64
CA LEU A 88 7.33 3.41 19.49
C LEU A 88 5.91 2.86 19.34
N VAL A 89 5.22 2.57 20.44
CA VAL A 89 3.81 2.16 20.40
C VAL A 89 2.94 3.27 19.82
N ARG A 90 3.17 4.53 20.21
CA ARG A 90 2.49 5.68 19.63
C ARG A 90 2.78 5.84 18.13
N LEU A 91 4.03 5.65 17.71
CA LEU A 91 4.40 5.69 16.29
C LEU A 91 3.75 4.54 15.50
N LEU A 92 3.66 3.33 16.06
CA LEU A 92 2.88 2.24 15.46
C LEU A 92 1.42 2.66 15.23
N GLY A 93 0.79 3.30 16.20
CA GLY A 93 -0.57 3.81 16.06
C GLY A 93 -0.72 4.84 14.93
N LYS A 94 0.26 5.72 14.72
CA LYS A 94 0.27 6.66 13.58
C LYS A 94 0.21 5.93 12.22
N LEU A 95 0.79 4.73 12.10
CA LEU A 95 0.79 3.94 10.87
C LEU A 95 -0.63 3.52 10.42
N ARG A 96 -1.64 3.57 11.31
CA ARG A 96 -3.04 3.37 10.94
C ARG A 96 -3.50 4.32 9.84
N PHE A 97 -3.01 5.55 9.86
CA PHE A 97 -3.39 6.60 8.93
C PHE A 97 -2.53 6.61 7.67
N ARG A 98 -1.45 5.84 7.66
CA ARG A 98 -0.51 5.74 6.53
C ARG A 98 -0.90 4.60 5.59
N THR A 99 -0.95 4.92 4.30
CA THR A 99 -1.12 3.93 3.23
C THR A 99 0.11 3.96 2.32
N SER A 100 0.68 2.80 2.04
CA SER A 100 1.81 2.63 1.13
C SER A 100 1.43 1.59 0.08
N TYR A 101 1.56 1.93 -1.20
CA TYR A 101 1.16 1.07 -2.32
C TYR A 101 -0.27 0.48 -2.20
N GLY A 102 -1.19 1.27 -1.63
CA GLY A 102 -2.59 0.86 -1.43
C GLY A 102 -2.85 -0.04 -0.22
N GLN A 103 -1.82 -0.43 0.53
CA GLN A 103 -1.92 -1.22 1.76
C GLN A 103 -1.79 -0.33 2.99
N ASN A 104 -2.62 -0.55 4.01
CA ASN A 104 -2.48 0.14 5.30
C ASN A 104 -1.24 -0.36 6.02
N VAL A 105 -0.33 0.56 6.41
CA VAL A 105 0.99 0.20 6.94
C VAL A 105 0.90 -0.49 8.31
N LEU A 106 -0.02 -0.11 9.20
CA LEU A 106 -0.17 -0.78 10.49
C LEU A 106 -0.64 -2.23 10.31
N LYS A 107 -1.65 -2.46 9.47
CA LYS A 107 -2.14 -3.82 9.17
C LYS A 107 -1.06 -4.68 8.53
N HIS A 108 -0.28 -4.10 7.62
CA HIS A 108 0.86 -4.77 7.03
C HIS A 108 1.92 -5.16 8.09
N SER A 109 2.28 -4.23 8.98
CA SER A 109 3.24 -4.50 10.06
C SER A 109 2.77 -5.62 11.00
N ILE A 110 1.48 -5.67 11.33
CA ILE A 110 0.89 -6.75 12.13
C ILE A 110 0.99 -8.10 11.36
N GLU A 111 0.64 -8.12 10.09
CA GLU A 111 0.72 -9.31 9.24
C GLU A 111 2.16 -9.83 9.11
N VAL A 112 3.12 -8.93 8.83
CA VAL A 112 4.55 -9.29 8.78
C VAL A 112 5.03 -9.85 10.10
N ALA A 113 4.63 -9.25 11.23
CA ALA A 113 4.96 -9.76 12.56
C ALA A 113 4.43 -11.19 12.80
N GLN A 114 3.19 -11.46 12.42
CA GLN A 114 2.58 -12.78 12.54
C GLN A 114 3.27 -13.81 11.64
N LEU A 115 3.53 -13.47 10.38
CA LEU A 115 4.23 -14.34 9.42
C LEU A 115 5.66 -14.64 9.90
N THR A 116 6.41 -13.60 10.32
CA THR A 116 7.77 -13.77 10.84
C THR A 116 7.77 -14.68 12.08
N GLY A 117 6.79 -14.50 12.97
CA GLY A 117 6.62 -15.34 14.15
C GLY A 117 6.33 -16.81 13.82
N LEU A 118 5.48 -17.08 12.83
CA LEU A 118 5.19 -18.43 12.34
C LEU A 118 6.45 -19.09 11.76
N LEU A 119 7.14 -18.40 10.85
CA LEU A 119 8.39 -18.89 10.24
C LEU A 119 9.47 -19.15 11.29
N ALA A 120 9.61 -18.27 12.28
CA ALA A 120 10.56 -18.44 13.38
C ALA A 120 10.23 -19.66 14.24
N GLY A 121 8.93 -19.92 14.50
CA GLY A 121 8.46 -21.11 15.22
C GLY A 121 8.83 -22.40 14.53
N GLU A 122 8.64 -22.49 13.19
CA GLU A 122 8.99 -23.66 12.38
C GLU A 122 10.51 -23.91 12.37
N LEU A 123 11.32 -22.86 12.46
CA LEU A 123 12.79 -22.96 12.49
C LEU A 123 13.37 -23.08 13.92
N GLY A 124 12.55 -23.10 14.95
CA GLY A 124 13.00 -23.19 16.35
C GLY A 124 13.72 -21.92 16.86
N LEU A 125 13.42 -20.75 16.27
CA LEU A 125 13.99 -19.46 16.66
C LEU A 125 13.11 -18.75 17.71
N ASP A 126 13.61 -17.64 18.26
CA ASP A 126 12.84 -16.81 19.20
C ASP A 126 11.65 -16.14 18.52
N VAL A 127 10.47 -16.73 18.68
CA VAL A 127 9.21 -16.26 18.12
C VAL A 127 8.83 -14.85 18.62
N LYS A 128 9.11 -14.51 19.89
CA LYS A 128 8.79 -13.19 20.44
C LYS A 128 9.65 -12.10 19.82
N MET A 129 10.93 -12.38 19.67
CA MET A 129 11.87 -11.45 19.03
C MET A 129 11.57 -11.31 17.54
N ALA A 130 11.23 -12.39 16.85
CA ALA A 130 10.84 -12.39 15.46
C ALA A 130 9.58 -11.54 15.21
N LYS A 131 8.53 -11.71 16.03
CA LYS A 131 7.32 -10.88 15.98
C LYS A 131 7.61 -9.40 16.24
N ARG A 132 8.48 -9.11 17.22
CA ARG A 132 8.90 -7.74 17.52
C ARG A 132 9.61 -7.09 16.35
N ALA A 133 10.54 -7.78 15.73
CA ALA A 133 11.25 -7.29 14.55
C ALA A 133 10.31 -7.04 13.37
N GLY A 134 9.42 -7.98 13.08
CA GLY A 134 8.40 -7.83 12.04
C GLY A 134 7.42 -6.69 12.30
N LEU A 135 7.01 -6.45 13.55
CA LEU A 135 6.10 -5.36 13.90
C LEU A 135 6.74 -3.98 13.71
N LEU A 136 8.06 -3.87 13.94
CA LEU A 136 8.77 -2.59 13.90
C LEU A 136 9.50 -2.34 12.57
N HIS A 137 9.50 -3.28 11.61
CA HIS A 137 10.31 -3.16 10.40
C HIS A 137 10.06 -1.85 9.63
N ASP A 138 8.82 -1.40 9.57
CA ASP A 138 8.36 -0.22 8.85
C ASP A 138 8.09 1.01 9.74
N ILE A 139 8.56 1.03 10.98
CA ILE A 139 8.26 2.09 11.95
C ILE A 139 8.66 3.49 11.47
N GLY A 140 9.68 3.60 10.62
CA GLY A 140 10.13 4.87 10.06
C GLY A 140 9.08 5.55 9.17
N LYS A 141 8.14 4.80 8.59
CA LYS A 141 7.02 5.36 7.80
C LYS A 141 6.05 6.21 8.64
N ALA A 142 6.16 6.16 9.97
CA ALA A 142 5.37 7.03 10.84
C ALA A 142 5.84 8.50 10.83
N VAL A 143 7.08 8.76 10.39
CA VAL A 143 7.72 10.08 10.43
C VAL A 143 8.36 10.52 9.11
N ASP A 144 8.36 9.69 8.07
CA ASP A 144 9.02 9.95 6.78
C ASP A 144 8.48 11.17 6.02
N HIS A 145 7.29 11.64 6.37
CA HIS A 145 6.68 12.86 5.82
C HIS A 145 7.03 14.12 6.62
N GLU A 146 7.54 13.97 7.86
CA GLU A 146 7.96 15.06 8.73
C GLU A 146 9.48 15.29 8.72
N MET A 147 10.26 14.26 8.32
CA MET A 147 11.71 14.24 8.42
C MET A 147 12.36 13.84 7.09
N GLU A 148 13.49 14.44 6.76
CA GLU A 148 14.30 14.03 5.61
C GLU A 148 14.99 12.70 5.88
N GLY A 149 15.01 11.80 4.89
CA GLY A 149 15.65 10.49 4.96
C GLY A 149 14.75 9.35 4.49
N SER A 150 15.36 8.19 4.25
CA SER A 150 14.59 6.99 3.94
C SER A 150 13.87 6.49 5.21
N HIS A 151 12.71 5.85 5.04
CA HIS A 151 12.00 5.23 6.18
C HIS A 151 12.86 4.18 6.90
N ILE A 152 13.81 3.55 6.20
CA ILE A 152 14.78 2.60 6.79
C ILE A 152 15.66 3.33 7.79
N GLN A 153 16.34 4.40 7.34
CA GLN A 153 17.23 5.18 8.20
C GLN A 153 16.50 5.76 9.40
N LEU A 154 15.33 6.36 9.16
CA LEU A 154 14.48 6.91 10.24
C LEU A 154 14.03 5.81 11.22
N GLY A 155 13.67 4.63 10.71
CA GLY A 155 13.32 3.46 11.52
C GLY A 155 14.46 2.99 12.42
N VAL A 156 15.67 2.88 11.85
CA VAL A 156 16.89 2.52 12.58
C VAL A 156 17.19 3.55 13.70
N ASP A 157 17.11 4.84 13.40
CA ASP A 157 17.36 5.90 14.36
C ASP A 157 16.34 5.91 15.51
N LEU A 158 15.07 5.66 15.20
CA LEU A 158 14.01 5.49 16.20
C LEU A 158 14.27 4.26 17.07
N CYS A 159 14.57 3.11 16.48
CA CYS A 159 14.88 1.89 17.23
C CYS A 159 16.10 2.05 18.13
N ARG A 160 17.16 2.73 17.67
CA ARG A 160 18.35 3.06 18.48
C ARG A 160 18.00 4.01 19.62
N ARG A 161 17.27 5.08 19.33
CA ARG A 161 16.83 6.07 20.33
C ARG A 161 16.05 5.44 21.48
N TYR A 162 15.16 4.52 21.16
CA TYR A 162 14.29 3.85 22.15
C TYR A 162 14.83 2.50 22.62
N LYS A 163 16.13 2.24 22.38
CA LYS A 163 16.90 1.13 22.93
C LYS A 163 16.35 -0.26 22.53
N GLU A 164 15.92 -0.41 21.31
CA GLU A 164 15.64 -1.72 20.76
C GLU A 164 16.94 -2.56 20.62
N SER A 165 16.80 -3.89 20.60
CA SER A 165 17.94 -4.78 20.47
C SER A 165 18.64 -4.64 19.11
N ALA A 166 19.95 -4.94 19.05
CA ALA A 166 20.69 -4.91 17.80
C ALA A 166 20.06 -5.81 16.72
N LEU A 167 19.46 -6.93 17.12
CA LEU A 167 18.76 -7.83 16.21
C LEU A 167 17.55 -7.14 15.55
N VAL A 168 16.72 -6.43 16.33
CA VAL A 168 15.57 -5.68 15.78
C VAL A 168 16.06 -4.56 14.87
N ILE A 169 17.09 -3.83 15.28
CA ILE A 169 17.67 -2.74 14.49
C ILE A 169 18.18 -3.26 13.14
N ASN A 170 18.94 -4.37 13.13
CA ASN A 170 19.41 -4.98 11.89
C ASN A 170 18.24 -5.47 11.01
N ALA A 171 17.19 -6.06 11.60
CA ALA A 171 16.01 -6.46 10.83
C ALA A 171 15.30 -5.27 10.17
N VAL A 172 15.20 -4.12 10.86
CA VAL A 172 14.68 -2.86 10.30
C VAL A 172 15.58 -2.34 9.18
N GLU A 173 16.89 -2.42 9.34
CA GLU A 173 17.87 -1.94 8.36
C GLU A 173 17.92 -2.81 7.08
N ALA A 174 17.80 -4.13 7.24
CA ALA A 174 18.05 -5.10 6.17
C ALA A 174 16.78 -5.51 5.39
N HIS A 175 15.56 -5.11 5.81
CA HIS A 175 14.33 -5.69 5.26
C HIS A 175 14.11 -5.43 3.75
N HIS A 176 14.73 -4.43 3.15
CA HIS A 176 14.72 -4.20 1.70
C HIS A 176 15.94 -4.75 0.95
N GLY A 177 16.90 -5.33 1.67
CA GLY A 177 18.10 -5.94 1.06
C GLY A 177 19.23 -4.95 0.75
N ASP A 178 19.13 -3.69 1.17
CA ASP A 178 20.21 -2.70 1.00
C ASP A 178 21.40 -2.99 1.92
N VAL A 179 21.16 -3.70 3.02
CA VAL A 179 22.17 -4.15 4.00
C VAL A 179 22.02 -5.66 4.19
N GLU A 180 23.15 -6.36 4.38
CA GLU A 180 23.12 -7.80 4.66
C GLU A 180 22.44 -8.10 6.01
N PRO A 181 21.52 -9.08 6.05
CA PRO A 181 20.93 -9.52 7.30
C PRO A 181 21.94 -10.25 8.16
N GLU A 182 22.16 -9.79 9.38
CA GLU A 182 23.11 -10.40 10.35
C GLU A 182 22.49 -11.57 11.14
N SER A 183 21.19 -11.83 10.97
CA SER A 183 20.47 -12.89 11.68
C SER A 183 19.42 -13.56 10.80
N LEU A 184 19.10 -14.83 11.11
CA LEU A 184 18.01 -15.54 10.46
C LEU A 184 16.67 -14.79 10.64
N ILE A 185 16.45 -14.14 11.78
CA ILE A 185 15.24 -13.36 12.01
C ILE A 185 15.15 -12.19 11.04
N ALA A 186 16.25 -11.51 10.72
CA ALA A 186 16.24 -10.43 9.72
C ALA A 186 15.89 -10.97 8.32
N CYS A 187 16.42 -12.14 7.93
CA CYS A 187 16.01 -12.83 6.69
C CYS A 187 14.52 -13.17 6.68
N LEU A 188 13.99 -13.61 7.82
CA LEU A 188 12.56 -13.95 7.93
C LEU A 188 11.66 -12.74 7.84
N VAL A 189 12.07 -11.58 8.39
CA VAL A 189 11.35 -10.31 8.23
C VAL A 189 11.27 -9.91 6.77
N GLN A 190 12.37 -9.98 6.03
CA GLN A 190 12.42 -9.70 4.59
C GLN A 190 11.50 -10.63 3.79
N ALA A 191 11.53 -11.92 4.09
CA ALA A 191 10.64 -12.90 3.45
C ALA A 191 9.17 -12.64 3.77
N ALA A 192 8.84 -12.37 5.03
CA ALA A 192 7.48 -12.09 5.49
C ALA A 192 6.92 -10.78 4.89
N ASP A 193 7.74 -9.72 4.79
CA ASP A 193 7.38 -8.48 4.12
C ASP A 193 7.02 -8.73 2.65
N THR A 194 7.90 -9.45 1.94
CA THR A 194 7.67 -9.82 0.54
C THR A 194 6.37 -10.62 0.36
N ILE A 195 6.11 -11.62 1.21
CA ILE A 195 4.88 -12.43 1.17
C ILE A 195 3.65 -11.56 1.41
N SER A 196 3.67 -10.71 2.45
CA SER A 196 2.56 -9.81 2.77
C SER A 196 2.27 -8.83 1.64
N ALA A 197 3.32 -8.30 1.00
CA ALA A 197 3.19 -7.38 -0.13
C ALA A 197 2.68 -8.04 -1.42
N ALA A 198 3.09 -9.30 -1.67
CA ALA A 198 2.80 -10.03 -2.92
C ALA A 198 1.44 -10.76 -2.91
N ARG A 199 0.82 -10.97 -1.74
CA ARG A 199 -0.43 -11.72 -1.67
C ARG A 199 -1.56 -11.03 -2.45
N PRO A 200 -2.45 -11.80 -3.12
CA PRO A 200 -3.56 -11.23 -3.88
C PRO A 200 -4.44 -10.29 -3.03
N GLY A 201 -4.66 -9.06 -3.53
CA GLY A 201 -5.49 -8.06 -2.86
C GLY A 201 -4.83 -7.29 -1.71
N ALA A 202 -3.57 -7.54 -1.38
CA ALA A 202 -2.83 -6.81 -0.36
C ALA A 202 -2.61 -5.35 -0.75
N ARG A 203 -2.15 -5.13 -1.97
CA ARG A 203 -1.95 -3.80 -2.56
C ARG A 203 -3.13 -3.45 -3.44
N ARG A 204 -3.84 -2.37 -3.09
CA ARG A 204 -4.82 -1.79 -4.00
C ARG A 204 -4.06 -1.04 -5.07
N GLU A 205 -4.22 -1.51 -6.29
CA GLU A 205 -3.69 -0.83 -7.45
C GLU A 205 -4.29 0.57 -7.58
N THR A 206 -3.45 1.58 -7.81
CA THR A 206 -3.96 2.92 -8.12
C THR A 206 -4.63 2.90 -9.50
N LEU A 207 -5.57 3.82 -9.74
CA LEU A 207 -6.22 3.94 -11.05
C LEU A 207 -5.19 4.13 -12.17
N GLU A 208 -4.13 4.88 -11.90
CA GLU A 208 -3.03 5.11 -12.85
C GLU A 208 -2.25 3.83 -13.15
N THR A 209 -1.81 3.09 -12.12
CA THR A 209 -1.11 1.81 -12.28
C THR A 209 -1.98 0.79 -13.01
N TYR A 210 -3.28 0.74 -12.67
CA TYR A 210 -4.27 -0.08 -13.35
C TYR A 210 -4.37 0.27 -14.85
N THR A 211 -4.51 1.56 -15.17
CA THR A 211 -4.64 2.02 -16.56
C THR A 211 -3.35 1.73 -17.34
N ASN A 212 -2.18 1.97 -16.74
CA ASN A 212 -0.89 1.69 -17.36
C ASN A 212 -0.71 0.20 -17.64
N ARG A 213 -1.14 -0.66 -16.72
CA ARG A 213 -1.10 -2.12 -16.92
C ARG A 213 -2.01 -2.58 -18.05
N LEU A 214 -3.25 -2.07 -18.12
CA LEU A 214 -4.15 -2.38 -19.24
C LEU A 214 -3.55 -1.96 -20.58
N LYS A 215 -3.00 -0.75 -20.63
CA LYS A 215 -2.33 -0.23 -21.81
C LYS A 215 -1.12 -1.08 -22.19
N GLN A 216 -0.29 -1.47 -21.26
CA GLN A 216 0.87 -2.33 -21.51
C GLN A 216 0.45 -3.71 -22.05
N LEU A 217 -0.62 -4.32 -21.54
CA LEU A 217 -1.20 -5.56 -22.07
C LEU A 217 -1.64 -5.40 -23.54
N GLU A 218 -2.33 -4.30 -23.86
CA GLU A 218 -2.77 -4.00 -25.21
C GLU A 218 -1.58 -3.68 -26.13
N ASP A 219 -0.57 -2.96 -25.67
CA ASP A 219 0.64 -2.65 -26.44
C ASP A 219 1.42 -3.94 -26.78
N ILE A 220 1.61 -4.86 -25.83
CA ILE A 220 2.26 -6.15 -26.06
C ILE A 220 1.49 -6.93 -27.12
N THR A 221 0.19 -7.07 -26.98
CA THR A 221 -0.63 -7.89 -27.90
C THR A 221 -0.74 -7.25 -29.29
N ASN A 222 -0.83 -5.93 -29.39
CA ASN A 222 -0.87 -5.21 -30.66
C ASN A 222 0.47 -5.22 -31.41
N SER A 223 1.58 -5.57 -30.76
CA SER A 223 2.88 -5.72 -31.41
C SER A 223 3.00 -6.94 -32.31
N PHE A 224 2.09 -7.91 -32.17
CA PHE A 224 2.12 -9.14 -32.97
C PHE A 224 1.58 -8.94 -34.39
N LYS A 225 2.31 -9.48 -35.36
CA LYS A 225 1.92 -9.41 -36.76
C LYS A 225 0.61 -10.16 -37.00
N GLY A 226 -0.37 -9.52 -37.63
CA GLY A 226 -1.69 -10.09 -37.92
C GLY A 226 -2.73 -9.76 -36.85
N VAL A 227 -2.37 -9.09 -35.78
CA VAL A 227 -3.32 -8.50 -34.81
C VAL A 227 -3.90 -7.22 -35.42
N GLU A 228 -5.21 -7.11 -35.45
CA GLU A 228 -5.93 -5.91 -35.87
C GLU A 228 -6.07 -4.94 -34.70
N LYS A 229 -6.50 -5.46 -33.57
CA LYS A 229 -6.68 -4.73 -32.30
C LYS A 229 -6.81 -5.69 -31.13
N SER A 230 -6.51 -5.21 -29.93
CA SER A 230 -6.71 -5.97 -28.71
C SER A 230 -7.42 -5.13 -27.65
N PHE A 231 -8.05 -5.81 -26.68
CA PHE A 231 -8.76 -5.20 -25.57
C PHE A 231 -8.46 -5.96 -24.30
N ALA A 232 -7.97 -5.25 -23.30
CA ALA A 232 -7.90 -5.77 -21.94
C ALA A 232 -9.29 -5.66 -21.29
N ILE A 233 -9.89 -6.81 -20.94
CA ILE A 233 -11.22 -6.90 -20.36
C ILE A 233 -11.18 -7.60 -18.99
N GLN A 234 -12.31 -7.63 -18.27
CA GLN A 234 -12.40 -8.24 -16.93
C GLN A 234 -11.33 -7.69 -15.95
N ALA A 235 -11.16 -6.37 -15.91
CA ALA A 235 -10.15 -5.72 -15.10
C ALA A 235 -8.70 -6.19 -15.40
N GLY A 236 -8.39 -6.49 -16.67
CA GLY A 236 -7.07 -6.96 -17.11
C GLY A 236 -6.81 -8.46 -16.86
N ARG A 237 -7.82 -9.23 -16.45
CA ARG A 237 -7.69 -10.69 -16.29
C ARG A 237 -7.89 -11.47 -17.58
N GLU A 238 -8.38 -10.84 -18.62
CA GLU A 238 -8.49 -11.39 -19.97
C GLU A 238 -8.02 -10.33 -20.97
N VAL A 239 -7.20 -10.73 -21.93
CA VAL A 239 -6.92 -9.95 -23.13
C VAL A 239 -7.56 -10.63 -24.33
N ARG A 240 -8.42 -9.87 -25.03
CA ARG A 240 -9.08 -10.34 -26.25
C ARG A 240 -8.39 -9.73 -27.44
N VAL A 241 -7.82 -10.57 -28.28
CA VAL A 241 -7.02 -10.21 -29.44
C VAL A 241 -7.82 -10.53 -30.72
N MET A 242 -8.15 -9.48 -31.47
CA MET A 242 -8.80 -9.62 -32.79
C MET A 242 -7.73 -9.74 -33.86
N VAL A 243 -7.79 -10.79 -34.67
CA VAL A 243 -6.82 -11.03 -35.74
C VAL A 243 -7.45 -10.86 -37.13
N VAL A 244 -6.63 -10.45 -38.10
CA VAL A 244 -7.02 -10.29 -39.49
C VAL A 244 -7.20 -11.67 -40.10
N PRO A 245 -8.42 -12.04 -40.57
CA PRO A 245 -8.75 -13.41 -41.05
C PRO A 245 -7.91 -13.87 -42.23
N GLU A 246 -7.49 -12.96 -43.09
CA GLU A 246 -6.70 -13.23 -44.29
C GLU A 246 -5.20 -13.45 -43.96
N VAL A 247 -4.75 -13.09 -42.79
CA VAL A 247 -3.32 -13.12 -42.37
C VAL A 247 -3.04 -14.24 -41.39
N VAL A 248 -4.01 -14.58 -40.54
CA VAL A 248 -3.83 -15.51 -39.42
C VAL A 248 -4.77 -16.72 -39.64
N SER A 249 -4.20 -17.91 -39.77
CA SER A 249 -4.95 -19.17 -39.86
C SER A 249 -5.34 -19.69 -38.47
N ASP A 250 -6.25 -20.66 -38.38
CA ASP A 250 -6.66 -21.28 -37.11
C ASP A 250 -5.49 -21.99 -36.39
N SER A 251 -4.56 -22.55 -37.13
CA SER A 251 -3.33 -23.14 -36.56
C SER A 251 -2.39 -22.08 -36.01
N ASP A 252 -2.29 -20.91 -36.67
CA ASP A 252 -1.43 -19.82 -36.22
C ASP A 252 -1.98 -19.15 -34.96
N MET A 253 -3.30 -19.14 -34.77
CA MET A 253 -3.92 -18.61 -33.54
C MET A 253 -3.44 -19.35 -32.29
N VAL A 254 -3.26 -20.67 -32.34
CA VAL A 254 -2.79 -21.47 -31.20
C VAL A 254 -1.34 -21.12 -30.82
N ILE A 255 -0.51 -20.95 -31.86
CA ILE A 255 0.90 -20.58 -31.68
C ILE A 255 0.97 -19.14 -31.14
N MET A 256 0.25 -18.22 -31.76
CA MET A 256 0.17 -16.81 -31.34
C MET A 256 -0.30 -16.67 -29.89
N ALA A 257 -1.28 -17.47 -29.44
CA ALA A 257 -1.74 -17.43 -28.04
C ALA A 257 -0.64 -17.80 -27.06
N ARG A 258 0.21 -18.78 -27.38
CA ARG A 258 1.36 -19.17 -26.57
C ARG A 258 2.44 -18.09 -26.54
N ASP A 259 2.75 -17.52 -27.69
CA ASP A 259 3.77 -16.50 -27.83
C ASP A 259 3.37 -15.22 -27.09
N ILE A 260 2.10 -14.80 -27.20
CA ILE A 260 1.55 -13.69 -26.43
C ILE A 260 1.61 -13.98 -24.92
N SER A 261 1.19 -15.17 -24.49
CA SER A 261 1.23 -15.54 -23.06
C SER A 261 2.65 -15.47 -22.52
N LYS A 262 3.62 -16.04 -23.27
CA LYS A 262 5.02 -16.01 -22.88
C LYS A 262 5.60 -14.58 -22.81
N GLN A 263 5.27 -13.72 -23.78
CA GLN A 263 5.74 -12.35 -23.79
C GLN A 263 5.13 -11.52 -22.63
N ILE A 264 3.88 -11.79 -22.26
CA ILE A 264 3.26 -11.18 -21.09
C ILE A 264 3.97 -11.63 -19.82
N GLU A 265 4.26 -12.92 -19.66
CA GLU A 265 5.00 -13.47 -18.51
C GLU A 265 6.41 -12.89 -18.40
N ASP A 266 7.11 -12.70 -19.54
CA ASP A 266 8.49 -12.19 -19.57
C ASP A 266 8.57 -10.66 -19.32
N GLN A 267 7.53 -9.89 -19.65
CA GLN A 267 7.57 -8.41 -19.65
C GLN A 267 6.70 -7.75 -18.57
N MET A 268 5.84 -8.50 -17.90
CA MET A 268 4.90 -7.96 -16.92
C MET A 268 4.93 -8.72 -15.61
N GLU A 269 5.06 -8.00 -14.50
CA GLU A 269 4.69 -8.53 -13.19
C GLU A 269 3.17 -8.47 -13.02
N TYR A 270 2.54 -9.62 -12.84
CA TYR A 270 1.10 -9.73 -12.78
C TYR A 270 0.61 -10.56 -11.58
N PRO A 271 -0.29 -10.01 -10.74
CA PRO A 271 -0.82 -10.75 -9.60
C PRO A 271 -1.94 -11.70 -10.02
N GLY A 272 -1.61 -12.86 -10.59
CA GLY A 272 -2.61 -13.86 -10.93
C GLY A 272 -2.43 -14.48 -12.32
N GLN A 273 -3.52 -14.97 -12.92
CA GLN A 273 -3.54 -15.55 -14.27
C GLN A 273 -4.21 -14.58 -15.24
N ILE A 274 -3.62 -14.42 -16.42
CA ILE A 274 -4.21 -13.68 -17.53
C ILE A 274 -4.67 -14.70 -18.58
N LYS A 275 -5.93 -14.60 -18.97
CA LYS A 275 -6.47 -15.38 -20.08
C LYS A 275 -6.23 -14.65 -21.39
N VAL A 276 -5.55 -15.30 -22.34
CA VAL A 276 -5.37 -14.79 -23.70
C VAL A 276 -6.43 -15.44 -24.61
N SER A 277 -7.33 -14.63 -25.15
CA SER A 277 -8.39 -15.06 -26.05
C SER A 277 -8.16 -14.47 -27.45
N ILE A 278 -7.83 -15.31 -28.45
CA ILE A 278 -7.69 -14.87 -29.83
C ILE A 278 -9.00 -15.14 -30.58
N VAL A 279 -9.49 -14.10 -31.25
CA VAL A 279 -10.74 -14.13 -31.99
C VAL A 279 -10.50 -13.80 -33.47
N ARG A 280 -10.91 -14.69 -34.36
CA ARG A 280 -10.95 -14.46 -35.80
C ARG A 280 -12.41 -14.35 -36.22
N GLU A 281 -12.81 -13.22 -36.76
CA GLU A 281 -14.20 -12.95 -37.11
C GLU A 281 -14.29 -12.58 -38.59
N SER A 282 -15.16 -13.28 -39.35
CA SER A 282 -15.55 -12.90 -40.70
C SER A 282 -17.01 -12.47 -40.70
N ARG A 283 -17.29 -11.26 -41.18
CA ARG A 283 -18.66 -10.74 -41.32
C ARG A 283 -19.02 -10.63 -42.78
N ALA A 284 -20.17 -11.19 -43.15
CA ALA A 284 -20.85 -10.90 -44.39
C ALA A 284 -22.11 -10.08 -44.06
N VAL A 285 -22.28 -8.94 -44.71
CA VAL A 285 -23.49 -8.10 -44.57
C VAL A 285 -24.15 -8.06 -45.94
N ASP A 286 -25.44 -8.41 -45.99
CA ASP A 286 -26.25 -8.37 -47.19
C ASP A 286 -27.00 -7.01 -47.31
#